data_571ed34ae8688f1481a8ab548a08c5a6
#
_entry.id   571ed34ae8688f1481a8ab548a08c5a6
#
_cell.length_a   1.000
_cell.length_b   1.000
_cell.length_c   1.000
_cell.angle_alpha   90.00
_cell.angle_beta   90.00
_cell.angle_gamma   90.00
#
_symmetry.space_group_name_H-M   'P 1'
#
loop_
_entity.id
_entity.type
_entity.pdbx_description
1 polymer ?
#
loop_
_entity_poly.entity_id
_entity_poly.type
_entity_poly.pdbx_seq_one_letter_code
_entity_poly.pdbx_strand_id
1 'polypeptide(L)'
;MKISAFKIGLVLVIIGMIWVAVIFNETEKNHEEALLKKSNSIESKLELIGADIGYYKIYMPEFNNESVFVQILDKNLNIIQEQKVNTKFSVGYFDFEEDGIYTIKVSNISENPINLQIEFGDTHSQKMLAPGLMILVGSLILMLISYLKIKNYNIEQPDENIS
;
A
#
# COMPACT_ATOMS: atom_id res chain seq x y z
N MET A 1 18.86 -27.43 -23.87
CA MET A 1 18.16 -27.60 -22.58
C MET A 1 16.73 -27.03 -22.74
N LYS A 2 15.67 -27.87 -22.73
CA LYS A 2 14.29 -27.36 -22.85
C LYS A 2 13.87 -26.80 -21.50
N ILE A 3 13.70 -25.48 -21.39
CA ILE A 3 13.20 -24.85 -20.18
C ILE A 3 11.70 -25.18 -20.09
N SER A 4 11.28 -25.83 -19.02
CA SER A 4 9.86 -26.11 -18.77
C SER A 4 9.11 -24.80 -18.55
N ALA A 5 7.94 -24.63 -19.18
CA ALA A 5 7.09 -23.47 -18.99
C ALA A 5 6.70 -23.25 -17.50
N PHE A 6 6.60 -24.35 -16.73
CA PHE A 6 6.42 -24.27 -15.27
C PHE A 6 7.55 -23.50 -14.58
N LYS A 7 8.82 -23.77 -14.96
CA LYS A 7 9.98 -23.05 -14.40
C LYS A 7 9.95 -21.57 -14.78
N ILE A 8 9.50 -21.24 -15.99
CA ILE A 8 9.35 -19.84 -16.42
C ILE A 8 8.32 -19.12 -15.56
N GLY A 9 7.13 -19.69 -15.39
CA GLY A 9 6.09 -19.12 -14.54
C GLY A 9 6.54 -18.91 -13.10
N LEU A 10 7.24 -19.91 -12.53
CA LEU A 10 7.77 -19.83 -11.16
C LEU A 10 8.81 -18.71 -11.01
N VAL A 11 9.74 -18.60 -11.96
CA VAL A 11 10.77 -17.56 -11.95
C VAL A 11 10.16 -16.16 -12.04
N LEU A 12 9.15 -15.96 -12.91
CA LEU A 12 8.45 -14.68 -13.03
C LEU A 12 7.78 -14.28 -11.71
N VAL A 13 7.10 -15.21 -11.04
CA VAL A 13 6.45 -14.93 -9.74
C VAL A 13 7.50 -14.55 -8.69
N ILE A 14 8.59 -15.31 -8.59
CA ILE A 14 9.64 -15.05 -7.61
C ILE A 14 10.30 -13.68 -7.85
N ILE A 15 10.68 -13.37 -9.09
CA ILE A 15 11.30 -12.08 -9.43
C ILE A 15 10.34 -10.94 -9.15
N GLY A 16 9.06 -11.08 -9.54
CA GLY A 16 8.04 -10.08 -9.26
C GLY A 16 7.85 -9.83 -7.77
N MET A 17 7.81 -10.87 -6.93
CA MET A 17 7.71 -10.72 -5.48
C MET A 17 8.93 -10.03 -4.87
N ILE A 18 10.14 -10.40 -5.31
CA ILE A 18 11.38 -9.74 -4.84
C ILE A 18 11.36 -8.26 -5.21
N TRP A 19 10.94 -7.92 -6.44
CA TRP A 19 10.86 -6.54 -6.89
C TRP A 19 9.84 -5.72 -6.09
N VAL A 20 8.66 -6.27 -5.82
CA VAL A 20 7.68 -5.64 -4.91
C VAL A 20 8.30 -5.36 -3.54
N ALA A 21 9.02 -6.34 -2.96
CA ALA A 21 9.68 -6.15 -1.66
C ALA A 21 10.73 -5.02 -1.68
N VAL A 22 11.46 -4.86 -2.78
CA VAL A 22 12.42 -3.75 -2.94
C VAL A 22 11.69 -2.41 -2.96
N ILE A 23 10.60 -2.29 -3.76
CA ILE A 23 9.80 -1.05 -3.82
C ILE A 23 9.27 -0.66 -2.43
N PHE A 24 8.76 -1.62 -1.66
CA PHE A 24 8.29 -1.33 -0.30
C PHE A 24 9.39 -0.83 0.65
N ASN A 25 10.63 -1.28 0.45
CA ASN A 25 11.76 -0.79 1.25
C ASN A 25 12.26 0.60 0.82
N GLU A 26 12.03 0.98 -0.44
CA GLU A 26 12.43 2.30 -1.00
C GLU A 26 11.38 3.39 -0.74
N THR A 27 10.21 3.05 -0.20
CA THR A 27 9.13 4.01 0.04
C THR A 27 9.57 5.09 1.01
N GLU A 28 9.61 6.33 0.52
CA GLU A 28 9.85 7.51 1.35
C GLU A 28 8.64 7.75 2.24
N LYS A 29 8.90 7.88 3.55
CA LYS A 29 7.87 8.14 4.54
C LYS A 29 8.42 8.93 5.70
N ASN A 30 7.63 9.87 6.19
CA ASN A 30 7.88 10.57 7.44
C ASN A 30 7.05 9.95 8.55
N HIS A 31 7.68 9.84 9.71
CA HIS A 31 7.03 9.39 10.93
C HIS A 31 7.21 10.47 12.01
N GLU A 32 6.10 10.92 12.57
CA GLU A 32 6.06 11.97 13.56
C GLU A 32 5.25 11.51 14.77
N GLU A 33 5.75 11.83 15.96
CA GLU A 33 5.04 11.60 17.21
C GLU A 33 4.91 12.91 17.98
N ALA A 34 3.73 13.20 18.48
CA ALA A 34 3.49 14.40 19.24
C ALA A 34 2.36 14.27 20.25
N LEU A 35 2.50 15.00 21.36
CA LEU A 35 1.41 15.31 22.28
C LEU A 35 0.72 16.60 21.85
N LEU A 36 -0.45 16.47 21.24
CA LEU A 36 -1.24 17.63 20.82
C LEU A 36 -2.18 18.09 21.94
N LYS A 37 -1.96 19.29 22.46
CA LYS A 37 -2.92 19.95 23.33
C LYS A 37 -4.16 20.37 22.55
N LYS A 38 -5.25 20.71 23.24
CA LYS A 38 -6.48 21.25 22.64
C LYS A 38 -6.17 22.38 21.65
N SER A 39 -6.77 22.33 20.48
CA SER A 39 -6.62 23.30 19.38
C SER A 39 -5.22 23.45 18.79
N ASN A 40 -4.26 22.63 19.22
CA ASN A 40 -2.93 22.61 18.61
C ASN A 40 -2.93 21.71 17.37
N SER A 41 -2.01 21.99 16.46
CA SER A 41 -1.77 21.19 15.27
C SER A 41 -0.29 20.84 15.13
N ILE A 42 -0.04 19.73 14.43
CA ILE A 42 1.29 19.32 13.93
C ILE A 42 1.23 19.25 12.42
N GLU A 43 2.35 19.58 11.78
CA GLU A 43 2.52 19.49 10.34
C GLU A 43 3.73 18.60 10.04
N SER A 44 3.55 17.63 9.14
CA SER A 44 4.65 16.87 8.56
C SER A 44 4.68 17.12 7.06
N LYS A 45 5.89 17.22 6.50
CA LYS A 45 6.11 17.56 5.09
C LYS A 45 6.90 16.48 4.41
N LEU A 46 6.51 16.15 3.18
CA LEU A 46 7.19 15.18 2.35
C LEU A 46 7.25 15.68 0.91
N GLU A 47 8.40 15.54 0.27
CA GLU A 47 8.54 15.77 -1.16
C GLU A 47 8.01 14.55 -1.91
N LEU A 48 7.00 14.75 -2.76
CA LEU A 48 6.41 13.72 -3.61
C LEU A 48 6.79 14.02 -5.06
N ILE A 49 7.09 12.97 -5.82
CA ILE A 49 7.60 13.06 -7.20
C ILE A 49 6.70 12.29 -8.14
N GLY A 50 6.33 12.95 -9.25
CA GLY A 50 5.43 12.38 -10.27
C GLY A 50 3.97 12.59 -9.93
N ALA A 51 3.14 11.72 -10.50
CA ALA A 51 1.72 11.62 -10.19
C ALA A 51 1.45 10.22 -9.65
N ASP A 52 0.96 10.11 -8.42
CA ASP A 52 0.73 8.83 -7.76
C ASP A 52 -0.29 8.99 -6.61
N ILE A 53 -0.39 7.99 -5.76
CA ILE A 53 -1.25 7.95 -4.59
C ILE A 53 -0.38 8.10 -3.33
N GLY A 54 -0.61 9.17 -2.58
CA GLY A 54 -0.06 9.34 -1.25
C GLY A 54 -0.94 8.65 -0.20
N TYR A 55 -0.36 8.37 0.96
CA TYR A 55 -1.10 7.83 2.09
C TYR A 55 -0.71 8.52 3.39
N TYR A 56 -1.62 8.45 4.35
CA TYR A 56 -1.31 8.79 5.74
C TYR A 56 -1.92 7.76 6.69
N LYS A 57 -1.26 7.57 7.82
CA LYS A 57 -1.76 6.78 8.95
C LYS A 57 -1.78 7.65 10.18
N ILE A 58 -2.87 7.56 10.91
CA ILE A 58 -3.07 8.22 12.19
C ILE A 58 -3.26 7.14 13.24
N TYR A 59 -2.47 7.17 14.30
CA TYR A 59 -2.61 6.28 15.43
C TYR A 59 -2.62 7.06 16.74
N MET A 60 -3.64 6.83 17.55
CA MET A 60 -3.83 7.41 18.88
C MET A 60 -3.71 6.30 19.92
N PRO A 61 -2.54 6.09 20.55
CA PRO A 61 -2.31 4.97 21.48
C PRO A 61 -3.29 4.93 22.64
N GLU A 62 -3.61 6.08 23.21
CA GLU A 62 -4.44 6.29 24.39
C GLU A 62 -5.84 6.79 24.02
N PHE A 63 -6.39 6.30 22.89
CA PHE A 63 -7.70 6.72 22.37
C PHE A 63 -8.83 6.52 23.37
N ASN A 64 -9.55 7.61 23.66
CA ASN A 64 -10.73 7.63 24.52
C ASN A 64 -11.80 8.59 23.95
N ASN A 65 -12.29 8.25 22.75
CA ASN A 65 -13.25 9.05 21.97
C ASN A 65 -12.78 10.45 21.55
N GLU A 66 -11.47 10.67 21.52
CA GLU A 66 -10.90 11.90 20.96
C GLU A 66 -11.12 11.98 19.46
N SER A 67 -11.00 13.20 18.93
CA SER A 67 -11.12 13.45 17.50
C SER A 67 -9.99 14.37 17.02
N VAL A 68 -9.43 14.05 15.87
CA VAL A 68 -8.50 14.92 15.17
C VAL A 68 -9.05 15.29 13.80
N PHE A 69 -8.64 16.45 13.31
CA PHE A 69 -8.95 16.92 11.97
C PHE A 69 -7.67 16.86 11.13
N VAL A 70 -7.71 16.11 10.05
CA VAL A 70 -6.59 15.89 9.13
C VAL A 70 -6.85 16.69 7.88
N GLN A 71 -5.84 17.43 7.42
CA GLN A 71 -5.84 18.16 6.15
C GLN A 71 -4.58 17.80 5.38
N ILE A 72 -4.72 17.53 4.09
CA ILE A 72 -3.61 17.37 3.16
C ILE A 72 -3.55 18.62 2.30
N LEU A 73 -2.38 19.23 2.23
CA LEU A 73 -2.14 20.45 1.46
C LEU A 73 -1.14 20.13 0.34
N ASP A 74 -1.40 20.70 -0.84
CA ASP A 74 -0.48 20.66 -1.97
C ASP A 74 0.72 21.62 -1.79
N LYS A 75 1.60 21.66 -2.78
CA LYS A 75 2.76 22.55 -2.82
C LYS A 75 2.42 24.06 -2.74
N ASN A 76 1.19 24.43 -3.10
CA ASN A 76 0.69 25.81 -3.06
C ASN A 76 -0.10 26.11 -1.79
N LEU A 77 -0.12 25.16 -0.84
CA LEU A 77 -0.90 25.20 0.40
C LEU A 77 -2.42 25.17 0.20
N ASN A 78 -2.89 24.69 -0.95
CA ASN A 78 -4.32 24.41 -1.14
C ASN A 78 -4.68 23.09 -0.47
N ILE A 79 -5.84 23.05 0.16
CA ILE A 79 -6.36 21.82 0.75
C ILE A 79 -6.86 20.93 -0.38
N ILE A 80 -6.26 19.76 -0.55
CA ILE A 80 -6.67 18.75 -1.54
C ILE A 80 -7.53 17.66 -0.92
N GLN A 81 -7.39 17.43 0.39
CA GLN A 81 -8.23 16.51 1.14
C GLN A 81 -8.35 16.93 2.59
N GLU A 82 -9.51 16.64 3.18
CA GLU A 82 -9.71 16.81 4.62
C GLU A 82 -10.60 15.69 5.18
N GLN A 83 -10.33 15.29 6.41
CA GLN A 83 -11.08 14.25 7.10
C GLN A 83 -11.07 14.43 8.62
N LYS A 84 -12.21 14.21 9.23
CA LYS A 84 -12.30 14.03 10.69
C LYS A 84 -12.04 12.56 11.04
N VAL A 85 -11.09 12.32 11.93
CA VAL A 85 -10.75 11.00 12.46
C VAL A 85 -11.15 10.93 13.92
N ASN A 86 -11.98 9.94 14.24
CA ASN A 86 -12.50 9.66 15.58
C ASN A 86 -12.37 8.18 15.95
N THR A 87 -11.30 7.55 15.47
CA THR A 87 -10.97 6.16 15.71
C THR A 87 -9.52 6.03 16.17
N LYS A 88 -9.21 5.01 16.95
CA LYS A 88 -7.86 4.75 17.43
C LYS A 88 -6.81 4.64 16.33
N PHE A 89 -7.22 4.10 15.17
CA PHE A 89 -6.38 3.93 13.99
C PHE A 89 -7.16 4.32 12.74
N SER A 90 -6.54 5.11 11.87
CA SER A 90 -7.10 5.51 10.58
C SER A 90 -6.02 5.51 9.51
N VAL A 91 -6.40 5.09 8.31
CA VAL A 91 -5.57 5.21 7.10
C VAL A 91 -6.38 5.98 6.07
N GLY A 92 -5.75 6.95 5.44
CA GLY A 92 -6.33 7.68 4.32
C GLY A 92 -5.36 7.70 3.14
N TYR A 93 -5.93 7.91 1.95
CA TYR A 93 -5.19 8.02 0.69
C TYR A 93 -5.61 9.31 0.00
N PHE A 94 -4.70 9.89 -0.78
CA PHE A 94 -4.96 11.08 -1.57
C PHE A 94 -4.19 11.01 -2.89
N ASP A 95 -4.75 11.57 -3.94
CA ASP A 95 -4.07 11.65 -5.22
C ASP A 95 -3.19 12.91 -5.26
N PHE A 96 -2.00 12.77 -5.85
CA PHE A 96 -1.15 13.90 -6.18
C PHE A 96 -0.72 13.80 -7.65
N GLU A 97 -0.70 14.93 -8.35
CA GLU A 97 -0.51 14.97 -9.80
C GLU A 97 0.80 15.64 -10.22
N GLU A 98 1.50 16.30 -9.29
CA GLU A 98 2.67 17.12 -9.59
C GLU A 98 3.75 16.94 -8.53
N ASP A 99 5.00 17.14 -8.95
CA ASP A 99 6.14 17.19 -8.04
C ASP A 99 5.99 18.35 -7.05
N GLY A 100 6.34 18.10 -5.80
CA GLY A 100 6.39 19.16 -4.80
C GLY A 100 6.32 18.69 -3.36
N ILE A 101 6.37 19.67 -2.46
CA ILE A 101 6.26 19.43 -1.03
C ILE A 101 4.78 19.41 -0.66
N TYR A 102 4.31 18.25 -0.24
CA TYR A 102 2.98 18.05 0.32
C TYR A 102 3.05 18.09 1.84
N THR A 103 1.99 18.59 2.46
CA THR A 103 1.94 18.75 3.91
C THR A 103 0.71 18.06 4.46
N ILE A 104 0.91 17.20 5.43
CA ILE A 104 -0.18 16.74 6.29
C ILE A 104 -0.24 17.63 7.52
N LYS A 105 -1.41 18.17 7.82
CA LYS A 105 -1.70 18.93 9.02
C LYS A 105 -2.74 18.19 9.85
N VAL A 106 -2.40 17.89 11.08
CA VAL A 106 -3.31 17.22 12.01
C VAL A 106 -3.58 18.11 13.20
N SER A 107 -4.84 18.44 13.42
CA SER A 107 -5.28 19.34 14.48
C SER A 107 -6.10 18.57 15.52
N ASN A 108 -5.80 18.78 16.80
CA ASN A 108 -6.62 18.24 17.89
C ASN A 108 -7.88 19.10 18.04
N ILE A 109 -9.04 18.51 17.75
CA ILE A 109 -10.36 19.15 17.90
C ILE A 109 -11.10 18.66 19.15
N SER A 110 -10.42 17.89 20.01
CA SER A 110 -10.94 17.41 21.29
C SER A 110 -10.57 18.35 22.44
N GLU A 111 -11.26 18.19 23.57
CA GLU A 111 -10.99 18.93 24.80
C GLU A 111 -9.69 18.48 25.49
N ASN A 112 -9.31 17.21 25.33
CA ASN A 112 -8.17 16.58 26.00
C ASN A 112 -6.93 16.58 25.13
N PRO A 113 -5.73 16.57 25.72
CA PRO A 113 -4.49 16.32 25.00
C PRO A 113 -4.52 14.90 24.39
N ILE A 114 -3.93 14.76 23.20
CA ILE A 114 -3.88 13.51 22.45
C ILE A 114 -2.42 13.15 22.15
N ASN A 115 -2.01 11.94 22.54
CA ASN A 115 -0.81 11.34 21.98
C ASN A 115 -1.10 10.86 20.56
N LEU A 116 -0.31 11.33 19.60
CA LEU A 116 -0.54 11.11 18.18
C LEU A 116 0.73 10.61 17.50
N GLN A 117 0.58 9.55 16.71
CA GLN A 117 1.60 9.10 15.78
C GLN A 117 1.06 9.26 14.36
N ILE A 118 1.85 9.89 13.50
CA ILE A 118 1.53 10.14 12.10
C ILE A 118 2.58 9.45 11.24
N GLU A 119 2.15 8.68 10.26
CA GLU A 119 2.98 8.25 9.14
C GLU A 119 2.41 8.86 7.87
N PHE A 120 3.27 9.48 7.06
CA PHE A 120 2.90 10.17 5.83
C PHE A 120 3.87 9.77 4.73
N GLY A 121 3.37 9.27 3.59
CA GLY A 121 4.21 8.65 2.57
C GLY A 121 3.56 8.54 1.19
N ASP A 122 4.38 8.06 0.24
CA ASP A 122 3.97 7.68 -1.11
C ASP A 122 3.72 6.16 -1.17
N THR A 123 2.74 5.72 -1.93
CA THR A 123 2.48 4.29 -2.15
C THR A 123 3.37 3.69 -3.22
N HIS A 124 3.99 4.50 -4.09
CA HIS A 124 4.71 4.07 -5.29
C HIS A 124 3.87 3.13 -6.19
N SER A 125 2.56 3.43 -6.32
CA SER A 125 1.61 2.55 -7.00
C SER A 125 2.00 2.31 -8.46
N GLN A 126 2.50 3.32 -9.15
CA GLN A 126 2.96 3.19 -10.54
C GLN A 126 4.17 2.26 -10.69
N LYS A 127 5.13 2.31 -9.74
CA LYS A 127 6.29 1.41 -9.75
C LYS A 127 5.88 -0.05 -9.52
N MET A 128 4.74 -0.30 -8.87
CA MET A 128 4.23 -1.65 -8.61
C MET A 128 3.56 -2.30 -9.81
N LEU A 129 3.26 -1.55 -10.86
CA LEU A 129 2.56 -2.06 -12.05
C LEU A 129 3.38 -3.13 -12.78
N ALA A 130 4.67 -2.88 -13.01
CA ALA A 130 5.55 -3.82 -13.71
C ALA A 130 5.73 -5.15 -12.95
N PRO A 131 6.14 -5.17 -11.67
CA PRO A 131 6.25 -6.43 -10.92
C PRO A 131 4.90 -7.10 -10.71
N GLY A 132 3.81 -6.34 -10.55
CA GLY A 132 2.45 -6.88 -10.46
C GLY A 132 2.05 -7.65 -11.72
N LEU A 133 2.34 -7.12 -12.91
CA LEU A 133 2.12 -7.82 -14.18
C LEU A 133 2.97 -9.09 -14.29
N MET A 134 4.22 -9.07 -13.84
CA MET A 134 5.08 -10.27 -13.84
C MET A 134 4.50 -11.37 -12.97
N ILE A 135 4.02 -11.03 -11.76
CA ILE A 135 3.37 -12.00 -10.86
C ILE A 135 2.09 -12.55 -11.49
N LEU A 136 1.27 -11.70 -12.10
CA LEU A 136 0.02 -12.11 -12.75
C LEU A 136 0.29 -13.08 -13.90
N VAL A 137 1.19 -12.74 -14.82
CA VAL A 137 1.54 -13.59 -15.98
C VAL A 137 2.15 -14.91 -15.51
N GLY A 138 3.09 -14.85 -14.55
CA GLY A 138 3.69 -16.04 -13.96
C GLY A 138 2.67 -16.97 -13.32
N SER A 139 1.72 -16.41 -12.57
CA SER A 139 0.64 -17.16 -11.92
C SER A 139 -0.31 -17.81 -12.93
N LEU A 140 -0.66 -17.12 -14.02
CA LEU A 140 -1.47 -17.66 -15.09
C LEU A 140 -0.79 -18.86 -15.78
N ILE A 141 0.51 -18.76 -16.05
CA ILE A 141 1.29 -19.86 -16.63
C ILE A 141 1.27 -21.08 -15.70
N LEU A 142 1.51 -20.88 -14.40
CA LEU A 142 1.50 -21.96 -13.41
C LEU A 142 0.11 -22.61 -13.32
N MET A 143 -0.95 -21.82 -13.32
CA MET A 143 -2.32 -22.31 -13.26
C MET A 143 -2.69 -23.14 -14.49
N LEU A 144 -2.35 -22.68 -15.70
CA LEU A 144 -2.60 -23.41 -16.95
C LEU A 144 -1.86 -24.75 -16.98
N ILE A 145 -0.58 -24.76 -16.58
CA ILE A 145 0.21 -26.01 -16.60
C ILE A 145 -0.31 -26.99 -15.55
N SER A 146 -0.67 -26.51 -14.37
CA SER A 146 -1.27 -27.34 -13.33
C SER A 146 -2.59 -27.96 -13.80
N TYR A 147 -3.45 -27.15 -14.44
CA TYR A 147 -4.71 -27.64 -15.00
C TYR A 147 -4.49 -28.71 -16.06
N LEU A 148 -3.58 -28.48 -17.04
CA LEU A 148 -3.27 -29.45 -18.08
C LEU A 148 -2.70 -30.76 -17.51
N LYS A 149 -1.88 -30.69 -16.46
CA LYS A 149 -1.31 -31.86 -15.80
C LYS A 149 -2.39 -32.69 -15.10
N ILE A 150 -3.32 -32.03 -14.40
CA ILE A 150 -4.45 -32.74 -13.75
C ILE A 150 -5.37 -33.37 -14.78
N LYS A 151 -5.69 -32.63 -15.86
CA LYS A 151 -6.54 -33.15 -16.94
C LYS A 151 -5.91 -34.41 -17.59
N ASN A 152 -4.61 -34.40 -17.89
CA ASN A 152 -3.92 -35.52 -18.51
C ASN A 152 -3.82 -36.71 -17.54
N TYR A 153 -3.64 -36.46 -16.23
CA TYR A 153 -3.61 -37.52 -15.22
C TYR A 153 -4.94 -38.31 -15.16
N ASN A 154 -6.07 -37.61 -15.24
CA ASN A 154 -7.40 -38.22 -15.22
C ASN A 154 -7.72 -39.04 -16.51
N ILE A 155 -7.00 -38.77 -17.60
CA ILE A 155 -7.19 -39.52 -18.87
C ILE A 155 -6.35 -40.80 -18.90
N GLU A 156 -5.24 -40.85 -18.15
CA GLU A 156 -4.29 -41.96 -18.11
C GLU A 156 -4.65 -43.09 -17.09
N GLN A 157 -5.71 -42.92 -16.30
CA GLN A 157 -6.23 -44.04 -15.49
C GLN A 157 -7.12 -44.94 -16.37
N PRO A 158 -6.66 -46.14 -16.78
CA PRO A 158 -7.56 -47.10 -17.40
C PRO A 158 -8.59 -47.52 -16.36
N ASP A 159 -9.82 -47.69 -16.81
CA ASP A 159 -10.87 -48.34 -16.02
C ASP A 159 -10.38 -49.74 -15.59
N GLU A 160 -9.72 -49.83 -14.46
CA GLU A 160 -9.56 -51.10 -13.75
C GLU A 160 -10.87 -51.39 -13.05
N ASN A 161 -11.84 -51.85 -13.82
CA ASN A 161 -12.89 -52.74 -13.29
C ASN A 161 -13.64 -53.34 -14.45
N ILE A 162 -13.52 -54.67 -14.56
CA ILE A 162 -14.71 -55.51 -14.41
C ILE A 162 -14.31 -56.90 -14.89
N SER A 163 -14.11 -57.77 -13.98
CA SER A 163 -14.49 -59.18 -14.10
C SER A 163 -15.02 -59.62 -12.76
#